data_f4b5482cd1dfa8bd61bc0d136c3844fe
#
_entry.id   f4b5482cd1dfa8bd61bc0d136c3844fe
#
_cell.length_a   1.000
_cell.length_b   1.000
_cell.length_c   1.000
_cell.angle_alpha   90.00
_cell.angle_beta   90.00
_cell.angle_gamma   90.00
#
_symmetry.space_group_name_H-M   'P 1'
#
loop_
_entity.id
_entity.type
_entity.pdbx_description
1 polymer ?
#
loop_
_entity_poly.entity_id
_entity_poly.type
_entity_poly.pdbx_seq_one_letter_code
_entity_poly.pdbx_strand_id
1 'polypeptide(L)'
;SPNYDPHLMIGRQRGKNHLALQRDMTKPLLNRALMGVYPPGSTFKTAQGLTFLQEGIITEQSPAFPCSHGFHYGRLTVGCHAHGSPLPLIPAIATSCNSYFCWGLFRMFGDRKYGSPQNAITVWKDHMVSQGFGYKLGVDLPGEKRGLIPNAQFYDKAYRGHWNGLTVISISIGQGEILSTPLQIANPVSYTHLRAHETRRHL
;
A
#
# COMPACT_ATOMS: atom_id res chain seq x y z
N SER A 1 -2.98 -17.03 -10.86
CA SER A 1 -1.89 -16.47 -11.68
C SER A 1 -1.44 -17.52 -12.68
N PRO A 2 -1.15 -17.13 -13.93
CA PRO A 2 -0.57 -18.07 -14.91
C PRO A 2 0.69 -18.70 -14.34
N ASN A 3 0.81 -20.01 -14.53
CA ASN A 3 1.91 -20.81 -14.05
C ASN A 3 2.30 -21.85 -15.12
N TYR A 4 3.40 -22.53 -14.94
CA TYR A 4 3.84 -23.61 -15.81
C TYR A 4 4.35 -24.80 -14.99
N ASP A 5 4.35 -26.00 -15.60
CA ASP A 5 4.95 -27.18 -15.00
C ASP A 5 6.51 -27.05 -15.05
N PRO A 6 7.20 -27.04 -13.90
CA PRO A 6 8.66 -26.97 -13.86
C PRO A 6 9.36 -28.11 -14.63
N HIS A 7 8.73 -29.27 -14.81
CA HIS A 7 9.26 -30.38 -15.60
C HIS A 7 9.48 -30.01 -17.09
N LEU A 8 8.76 -29.01 -17.59
CA LEU A 8 8.98 -28.48 -18.94
C LEU A 8 10.37 -27.85 -19.12
N MET A 9 11.01 -27.46 -17.99
CA MET A 9 12.30 -26.75 -17.99
C MET A 9 13.50 -27.67 -17.83
N ILE A 10 13.31 -28.99 -17.85
CA ILE A 10 14.35 -29.99 -17.74
C ILE A 10 14.40 -30.88 -19.00
N GLY A 11 15.53 -31.59 -19.16
CA GLY A 11 15.72 -32.54 -20.27
C GLY A 11 15.95 -31.89 -21.64
N ARG A 12 15.93 -32.72 -22.70
CA ARG A 12 16.29 -32.32 -24.06
C ARG A 12 15.32 -31.30 -24.69
N GLN A 13 14.05 -31.27 -24.26
CA GLN A 13 13.01 -30.40 -24.79
C GLN A 13 12.96 -29.00 -24.11
N ARG A 14 13.79 -28.77 -23.09
CA ARG A 14 13.75 -27.53 -22.29
C ARG A 14 13.79 -26.25 -23.13
N GLY A 15 14.64 -26.21 -24.17
CA GLY A 15 14.79 -25.04 -25.02
C GLY A 15 13.52 -24.72 -25.83
N LYS A 16 12.90 -25.75 -26.41
CA LYS A 16 11.63 -25.63 -27.12
C LYS A 16 10.50 -25.19 -26.19
N ASN A 17 10.43 -25.82 -25.03
CA ASN A 17 9.41 -25.49 -24.03
C ASN A 17 9.58 -24.06 -23.50
N HIS A 18 10.83 -23.64 -23.21
CA HIS A 18 11.11 -22.27 -22.77
C HIS A 18 10.66 -21.22 -23.81
N LEU A 19 10.97 -21.45 -25.10
CA LEU A 19 10.50 -20.56 -26.16
C LEU A 19 8.98 -20.49 -26.25
N ALA A 20 8.30 -21.63 -26.09
CA ALA A 20 6.84 -21.67 -26.07
C ALA A 20 6.27 -20.85 -24.89
N LEU A 21 6.79 -21.06 -23.69
CA LEU A 21 6.39 -20.32 -22.49
C LEU A 21 6.72 -18.81 -22.58
N GLN A 22 7.83 -18.45 -23.24
CA GLN A 22 8.21 -17.05 -23.45
C GLN A 22 7.25 -16.32 -24.41
N ARG A 23 6.72 -17.04 -25.42
CA ARG A 23 5.75 -16.53 -26.40
C ARG A 23 4.31 -16.54 -25.88
N ASP A 24 4.05 -17.25 -24.80
CA ASP A 24 2.71 -17.33 -24.21
C ASP A 24 2.25 -15.94 -23.72
N MET A 25 1.13 -15.50 -24.26
CA MET A 25 0.54 -14.18 -23.93
C MET A 25 0.18 -14.04 -22.44
N THR A 26 -0.03 -15.14 -21.73
CA THR A 26 -0.29 -15.14 -20.28
C THR A 26 0.97 -14.89 -19.45
N LYS A 27 2.16 -14.92 -20.08
CA LYS A 27 3.47 -14.69 -19.45
C LYS A 27 3.70 -15.56 -18.20
N PRO A 28 3.67 -16.89 -18.33
CA PRO A 28 3.78 -17.78 -17.17
C PRO A 28 5.17 -17.77 -16.52
N LEU A 29 6.22 -17.35 -17.25
CA LEU A 29 7.58 -17.19 -16.73
C LEU A 29 7.76 -15.94 -15.85
N LEU A 30 6.80 -15.01 -15.86
CA LEU A 30 6.87 -13.80 -15.04
C LEU A 30 6.55 -14.13 -13.58
N ASN A 31 7.54 -13.99 -12.70
CA ASN A 31 7.31 -14.06 -11.26
C ASN A 31 6.56 -12.82 -10.76
N ARG A 32 5.24 -12.87 -10.79
CA ARG A 32 4.39 -11.73 -10.42
C ARG A 32 4.50 -11.34 -8.97
N ALA A 33 4.85 -12.25 -8.09
CA ALA A 33 5.04 -11.96 -6.66
C ALA A 33 6.15 -10.94 -6.43
N LEU A 34 7.23 -11.03 -7.23
CA LEU A 34 8.42 -10.18 -7.12
C LEU A 34 8.45 -9.04 -8.14
N MET A 35 7.94 -9.30 -9.35
CA MET A 35 8.13 -8.43 -10.50
C MET A 35 6.86 -7.65 -10.90
N GLY A 36 5.68 -8.13 -10.50
CA GLY A 36 4.43 -7.42 -10.73
C GLY A 36 4.31 -6.24 -9.77
N VAL A 37 4.06 -5.03 -10.29
CA VAL A 37 3.83 -3.82 -9.50
C VAL A 37 2.44 -3.29 -9.79
N TYR A 38 1.63 -3.20 -8.75
CA TYR A 38 0.21 -2.86 -8.84
C TYR A 38 -0.16 -1.88 -7.73
N PRO A 39 -1.19 -1.04 -7.93
CA PRO A 39 -1.81 -0.34 -6.81
C PRO A 39 -2.32 -1.38 -5.79
N PRO A 40 -1.90 -1.29 -4.51
CA PRO A 40 -2.28 -2.30 -3.52
C PRO A 40 -3.77 -2.28 -3.15
N GLY A 41 -4.46 -1.17 -3.41
CA GLY A 41 -5.86 -1.01 -3.07
C GLY A 41 -6.13 -1.19 -1.58
N SER A 42 -7.29 -1.72 -1.22
CA SER A 42 -7.73 -1.82 0.17
C SER A 42 -6.86 -2.69 1.08
N THR A 43 -5.99 -3.54 0.56
CA THR A 43 -4.99 -4.27 1.37
C THR A 43 -4.00 -3.33 2.04
N PHE A 44 -3.81 -2.14 1.51
CA PHE A 44 -2.96 -1.09 2.06
C PHE A 44 -3.53 -0.43 3.32
N LYS A 45 -4.82 -0.56 3.58
CA LYS A 45 -5.50 0.09 4.70
C LYS A 45 -5.00 -0.35 6.07
N THR A 46 -4.52 -1.58 6.20
CA THR A 46 -3.89 -2.04 7.44
C THR A 46 -2.61 -1.26 7.75
N ALA A 47 -1.74 -1.08 6.75
CA ALA A 47 -0.53 -0.26 6.87
C ALA A 47 -0.84 1.21 7.18
N GLN A 48 -1.89 1.76 6.55
CA GLN A 48 -2.38 3.11 6.85
C GLN A 48 -2.89 3.24 8.28
N GLY A 49 -3.68 2.27 8.75
CA GLY A 49 -4.21 2.26 10.11
C GLY A 49 -3.09 2.27 11.16
N LEU A 50 -2.06 1.45 10.98
CA LEU A 50 -0.88 1.43 11.84
C LEU A 50 -0.16 2.78 11.85
N THR A 51 0.01 3.41 10.69
CA THR A 51 0.61 4.74 10.58
C THR A 51 -0.20 5.79 11.34
N PHE A 52 -1.51 5.79 11.19
CA PHE A 52 -2.38 6.75 11.88
C PHE A 52 -2.37 6.55 13.40
N LEU A 53 -2.32 5.30 13.88
CA LEU A 53 -2.17 4.98 15.30
C LEU A 53 -0.83 5.48 15.84
N GLN A 54 0.26 5.19 15.15
CA GLN A 54 1.61 5.56 15.57
C GLN A 54 1.81 7.08 15.59
N GLU A 55 1.20 7.79 14.66
CA GLU A 55 1.21 9.24 14.60
C GLU A 55 0.18 9.91 15.56
N GLY A 56 -0.60 9.13 16.27
CA GLY A 56 -1.62 9.67 17.19
C GLY A 56 -2.76 10.41 16.49
N ILE A 57 -2.95 10.18 15.20
CA ILE A 57 -4.06 10.74 14.42
C ILE A 57 -5.39 10.12 14.85
N ILE A 58 -5.34 8.84 15.20
CA ILE A 58 -6.45 8.03 15.70
C ILE A 58 -6.00 7.19 16.89
N THR A 59 -6.98 6.64 17.61
CA THR A 59 -6.84 5.47 18.50
C THR A 59 -7.68 4.33 17.92
N GLU A 60 -7.67 3.17 18.55
CA GLU A 60 -8.54 2.05 18.10
C GLU A 60 -10.03 2.42 18.11
N GLN A 61 -10.44 3.25 19.05
CA GLN A 61 -11.85 3.61 19.28
C GLN A 61 -12.22 5.01 18.79
N SER A 62 -11.26 5.91 18.58
CA SER A 62 -11.53 7.32 18.30
C SER A 62 -10.48 7.93 17.35
N PRO A 63 -10.90 8.85 16.47
CA PRO A 63 -12.28 9.18 16.18
C PRO A 63 -12.98 8.09 15.38
N ALA A 64 -14.31 7.98 15.53
CA ALA A 64 -15.14 7.27 14.58
C ALA A 64 -15.50 8.25 13.45
N PHE A 65 -14.99 8.00 12.24
CA PHE A 65 -15.26 8.88 11.12
C PHE A 65 -16.58 8.54 10.41
N PRO A 66 -17.29 9.57 9.90
CA PRO A 66 -18.54 9.36 9.18
C PRO A 66 -18.30 8.81 7.78
N CYS A 67 -19.27 8.06 7.29
CA CYS A 67 -19.34 7.60 5.91
C CYS A 67 -20.76 7.68 5.39
N SER A 68 -21.03 8.64 4.52
CA SER A 68 -22.27 8.74 3.75
C SER A 68 -22.03 8.26 2.33
N HIS A 69 -21.88 6.94 2.16
CA HIS A 69 -21.47 6.28 0.91
C HIS A 69 -20.13 6.78 0.34
N GLY A 70 -19.29 7.45 1.15
CA GLY A 70 -17.99 7.92 0.72
C GLY A 70 -17.41 9.04 1.59
N PHE A 71 -16.21 9.46 1.21
CA PHE A 71 -15.59 10.69 1.68
C PHE A 71 -16.01 11.84 0.76
N HIS A 72 -16.52 12.92 1.36
CA HIS A 72 -16.97 14.09 0.63
C HIS A 72 -16.33 15.34 1.23
N TYR A 73 -15.62 16.10 0.39
CA TYR A 73 -15.03 17.38 0.79
C TYR A 73 -15.10 18.37 -0.38
N GLY A 74 -15.99 19.35 -0.29
CA GLY A 74 -16.27 20.26 -1.39
C GLY A 74 -16.77 19.51 -2.63
N ARG A 75 -16.02 19.57 -3.73
CA ARG A 75 -16.33 18.86 -4.99
C ARG A 75 -15.65 17.49 -5.08
N LEU A 76 -14.75 17.17 -4.16
CA LEU A 76 -14.05 15.89 -4.15
C LEU A 76 -14.90 14.81 -3.51
N THR A 77 -15.07 13.71 -4.19
CA THR A 77 -15.77 12.53 -3.69
C THR A 77 -14.94 11.28 -3.93
N VAL A 78 -14.76 10.47 -2.87
CA VAL A 78 -14.22 9.11 -2.95
C VAL A 78 -15.32 8.16 -2.48
N GLY A 79 -15.90 7.42 -3.42
CA GLY A 79 -17.04 6.53 -3.14
C GLY A 79 -16.68 5.40 -2.17
N CYS A 80 -17.68 4.92 -1.43
CA CYS A 80 -17.61 3.76 -0.54
C CYS A 80 -18.87 2.91 -0.72
N HIS A 81 -18.76 1.61 -0.47
CA HIS A 81 -19.93 0.73 -0.42
C HIS A 81 -20.72 0.92 0.87
N ALA A 82 -21.94 0.36 0.91
CA ALA A 82 -22.83 0.48 2.06
C ALA A 82 -22.31 -0.30 3.28
N HIS A 83 -22.29 0.34 4.44
CA HIS A 83 -21.98 -0.23 5.75
C HIS A 83 -22.48 0.72 6.86
N GLY A 84 -22.40 0.28 8.12
CA GLY A 84 -22.71 1.14 9.26
C GLY A 84 -21.78 2.36 9.38
N SER A 85 -22.25 3.44 10.00
CA SER A 85 -21.51 4.69 10.19
C SER A 85 -22.00 5.41 11.44
N PRO A 86 -21.13 6.10 12.22
CA PRO A 86 -19.67 6.19 12.06
C PRO A 86 -18.95 4.91 12.48
N LEU A 87 -17.71 4.71 12.02
CA LEU A 87 -16.90 3.54 12.36
C LEU A 87 -15.59 3.93 13.03
N PRO A 88 -15.16 3.23 14.10
CA PRO A 88 -13.78 3.24 14.58
C PRO A 88 -12.87 2.35 13.69
N LEU A 89 -11.57 2.28 14.00
CA LEU A 89 -10.56 1.66 13.16
C LEU A 89 -10.87 0.21 12.75
N ILE A 90 -11.11 -0.68 13.72
CA ILE A 90 -11.25 -2.12 13.44
C ILE A 90 -12.46 -2.42 12.55
N PRO A 91 -13.67 -1.91 12.84
CA PRO A 91 -14.79 -2.03 11.92
C PRO A 91 -14.55 -1.37 10.55
N ALA A 92 -13.81 -0.25 10.50
CA ALA A 92 -13.49 0.41 9.24
C ALA A 92 -12.55 -0.43 8.36
N ILE A 93 -11.62 -1.18 8.95
CA ILE A 93 -10.80 -2.18 8.24
C ILE A 93 -11.68 -3.33 7.76
N ALA A 94 -12.49 -3.92 8.64
CA ALA A 94 -13.34 -5.07 8.35
C ALA A 94 -14.33 -4.80 7.21
N THR A 95 -14.92 -3.61 7.19
CA THR A 95 -15.83 -3.17 6.11
C THR A 95 -15.11 -2.49 4.95
N SER A 96 -13.79 -2.37 5.01
CA SER A 96 -12.98 -1.69 3.99
C SER A 96 -13.47 -0.26 3.68
N CYS A 97 -13.84 0.52 4.70
CA CYS A 97 -14.39 1.87 4.56
C CYS A 97 -13.39 2.84 3.93
N ASN A 98 -13.65 3.32 2.71
CA ASN A 98 -12.79 4.31 2.06
C ASN A 98 -12.83 5.67 2.77
N SER A 99 -14.02 6.08 3.22
CA SER A 99 -14.20 7.36 3.91
C SER A 99 -13.34 7.47 5.15
N TYR A 100 -13.27 6.40 5.97
CA TYR A 100 -12.47 6.38 7.19
C TYR A 100 -10.99 6.72 6.90
N PHE A 101 -10.40 6.04 5.93
CA PHE A 101 -8.99 6.22 5.60
C PHE A 101 -8.70 7.55 4.91
N CYS A 102 -9.64 8.06 4.12
CA CYS A 102 -9.55 9.42 3.57
C CYS A 102 -9.57 10.47 4.69
N TRP A 103 -10.48 10.38 5.66
CA TRP A 103 -10.52 11.28 6.80
C TRP A 103 -9.25 11.18 7.66
N GLY A 104 -8.72 9.98 7.87
CA GLY A 104 -7.45 9.77 8.59
C GLY A 104 -6.29 10.48 7.91
N LEU A 105 -6.12 10.30 6.60
CA LEU A 105 -5.06 10.99 5.85
C LEU A 105 -5.28 12.50 5.81
N PHE A 106 -6.51 12.95 5.55
CA PHE A 106 -6.84 14.37 5.54
C PHE A 106 -6.51 15.04 6.89
N ARG A 107 -6.85 14.37 8.00
CA ARG A 107 -6.52 14.86 9.35
C ARG A 107 -5.01 14.88 9.59
N MET A 108 -4.26 13.84 9.16
CA MET A 108 -2.81 13.80 9.26
C MET A 108 -2.18 15.01 8.53
N PHE A 109 -2.58 15.26 7.30
CA PHE A 109 -2.04 16.38 6.51
C PHE A 109 -2.47 17.77 7.02
N GLY A 110 -3.56 17.85 7.77
CA GLY A 110 -4.04 19.07 8.43
C GLY A 110 -3.45 19.30 9.83
N ASP A 111 -2.70 18.34 10.37
CA ASP A 111 -2.13 18.45 11.71
C ASP A 111 -0.96 19.44 11.70
N ARG A 112 -1.06 20.45 12.57
CA ARG A 112 -0.08 21.52 12.71
C ARG A 112 1.31 21.03 13.10
N LYS A 113 1.42 19.83 13.70
CA LYS A 113 2.72 19.26 14.12
C LYS A 113 3.68 19.05 12.94
N TYR A 114 3.16 18.83 11.73
CA TYR A 114 4.01 18.66 10.54
C TYR A 114 4.40 19.99 9.87
N GLY A 115 3.64 21.06 10.07
CA GLY A 115 3.92 22.39 9.54
C GLY A 115 3.62 22.55 8.03
N SER A 116 3.77 21.49 7.24
CA SER A 116 3.53 21.53 5.78
C SER A 116 3.11 20.17 5.23
N PRO A 117 2.42 20.12 4.06
CA PRO A 117 2.12 18.87 3.37
C PRO A 117 3.37 18.07 2.98
N GLN A 118 4.48 18.75 2.67
CA GLN A 118 5.77 18.14 2.35
C GLN A 118 6.34 17.36 3.52
N ASN A 119 6.25 17.90 4.73
CA ASN A 119 6.68 17.21 5.94
C ASN A 119 5.72 16.04 6.27
N ALA A 120 4.41 16.26 6.16
CA ALA A 120 3.41 15.22 6.41
C ALA A 120 3.61 13.99 5.49
N ILE A 121 3.83 14.21 4.18
CA ILE A 121 4.10 13.09 3.25
C ILE A 121 5.44 12.43 3.53
N THR A 122 6.43 13.15 4.01
CA THR A 122 7.74 12.58 4.37
C THR A 122 7.60 11.62 5.55
N VAL A 123 6.96 12.05 6.64
CA VAL A 123 6.68 11.20 7.80
C VAL A 123 5.81 9.99 7.40
N TRP A 124 4.76 10.22 6.64
CA TRP A 124 3.91 9.14 6.12
C TRP A 124 4.73 8.13 5.31
N LYS A 125 5.60 8.59 4.41
CA LYS A 125 6.46 7.72 3.60
C LYS A 125 7.42 6.91 4.46
N ASP A 126 8.02 7.52 5.50
CA ASP A 126 8.95 6.83 6.39
C ASP A 126 8.26 5.65 7.10
N HIS A 127 7.00 5.82 7.52
CA HIS A 127 6.19 4.71 8.02
C HIS A 127 5.94 3.64 6.96
N MET A 128 5.62 4.00 5.72
CA MET A 128 5.42 3.02 4.65
C MET A 128 6.71 2.25 4.36
N VAL A 129 7.85 2.94 4.34
CA VAL A 129 9.17 2.33 4.14
C VAL A 129 9.51 1.39 5.29
N SER A 130 9.26 1.77 6.54
CA SER A 130 9.48 0.89 7.71
C SER A 130 8.64 -0.40 7.67
N GLN A 131 7.49 -0.37 7.00
CA GLN A 131 6.62 -1.54 6.79
C GLN A 131 6.98 -2.37 5.54
N GLY A 132 8.03 -1.99 4.80
CA GLY A 132 8.54 -2.75 3.66
C GLY A 132 8.08 -2.28 2.28
N PHE A 133 7.41 -1.13 2.19
CA PHE A 133 7.00 -0.58 0.89
C PHE A 133 8.05 0.34 0.27
N GLY A 134 8.11 0.38 -1.06
CA GLY A 134 8.91 1.36 -1.79
C GLY A 134 10.40 1.03 -1.94
N TYR A 135 10.86 -0.13 -1.47
CA TYR A 135 12.23 -0.63 -1.68
C TYR A 135 12.23 -2.14 -1.91
N LYS A 136 13.37 -2.70 -2.27
CA LYS A 136 13.53 -4.16 -2.40
C LYS A 136 13.70 -4.77 -1.01
N LEU A 137 12.96 -5.83 -0.71
CA LEU A 137 13.02 -6.54 0.57
C LEU A 137 14.29 -7.40 0.72
N GLY A 138 15.03 -7.62 -0.38
CA GLY A 138 16.30 -8.32 -0.34
C GLY A 138 16.16 -9.85 -0.37
N VAL A 139 15.13 -10.37 -1.04
CA VAL A 139 14.99 -11.82 -1.23
C VAL A 139 16.09 -12.34 -2.16
N ASP A 140 16.48 -13.60 -1.99
CA ASP A 140 17.52 -14.29 -2.75
C ASP A 140 17.11 -14.67 -4.19
N LEU A 141 15.95 -14.23 -4.65
CA LEU A 141 15.45 -14.46 -6.00
C LEU A 141 15.67 -13.23 -6.90
N PRO A 142 16.02 -13.42 -8.17
CA PRO A 142 16.28 -12.33 -9.09
C PRO A 142 14.99 -11.61 -9.53
N GLY A 143 15.15 -10.33 -9.91
CA GLY A 143 14.08 -9.56 -10.55
C GLY A 143 13.15 -8.82 -9.61
N GLU A 144 13.42 -8.80 -8.31
CA GLU A 144 12.63 -8.07 -7.33
C GLU A 144 12.48 -6.59 -7.71
N LYS A 145 11.25 -6.09 -7.72
CA LYS A 145 10.90 -4.68 -7.97
C LYS A 145 10.64 -3.95 -6.65
N ARG A 146 11.03 -2.68 -6.61
CA ARG A 146 10.87 -1.86 -5.40
C ARG A 146 9.48 -1.24 -5.23
N GLY A 147 8.60 -1.30 -6.24
CA GLY A 147 7.37 -0.53 -6.23
C GLY A 147 7.60 0.99 -6.25
N LEU A 148 6.60 1.75 -5.83
CA LEU A 148 6.64 3.21 -5.72
C LEU A 148 5.85 3.66 -4.49
N ILE A 149 6.51 4.37 -3.59
CA ILE A 149 5.89 5.20 -2.55
C ILE A 149 6.30 6.65 -2.82
N PRO A 150 5.35 7.53 -3.17
CA PRO A 150 5.66 8.90 -3.54
C PRO A 150 6.22 9.70 -2.36
N ASN A 151 7.00 10.73 -2.68
CA ASN A 151 7.58 11.67 -1.72
C ASN A 151 7.19 13.12 -2.05
N ALA A 152 7.61 14.06 -1.22
CA ALA A 152 7.35 15.48 -1.44
C ALA A 152 7.85 15.96 -2.81
N GLN A 153 9.07 15.60 -3.20
CA GLN A 153 9.64 16.00 -4.50
C GLN A 153 8.82 15.49 -5.70
N PHE A 154 8.26 14.29 -5.58
CA PHE A 154 7.39 13.73 -6.62
C PHE A 154 6.17 14.63 -6.84
N TYR A 155 5.50 15.02 -5.75
CA TYR A 155 4.32 15.87 -5.83
C TYR A 155 4.65 17.32 -6.17
N ASP A 156 5.75 17.87 -5.64
CA ASP A 156 6.19 19.22 -6.00
C ASP A 156 6.47 19.33 -7.51
N LYS A 157 7.09 18.31 -8.10
CA LYS A 157 7.31 18.27 -9.55
C LYS A 157 6.00 18.13 -10.33
N ALA A 158 5.10 17.23 -9.89
CA ALA A 158 3.84 16.96 -10.58
C ALA A 158 2.86 18.14 -10.52
N TYR A 159 2.82 18.83 -9.39
CA TYR A 159 1.85 19.90 -9.11
C TYR A 159 2.50 21.28 -8.94
N ARG A 160 3.77 21.45 -9.31
CA ARG A 160 4.52 22.72 -9.21
C ARG A 160 4.49 23.32 -7.81
N GLY A 161 4.55 22.50 -6.77
CA GLY A 161 4.46 22.89 -5.37
C GLY A 161 3.05 23.19 -4.86
N HIS A 162 2.02 23.18 -5.72
CA HIS A 162 0.64 23.48 -5.36
C HIS A 162 -0.18 22.22 -5.11
N TRP A 163 0.02 21.58 -3.97
CA TRP A 163 -0.69 20.36 -3.57
C TRP A 163 -0.90 20.30 -2.05
N ASN A 164 -1.85 19.48 -1.62
CA ASN A 164 -2.19 19.29 -0.22
C ASN A 164 -2.74 17.87 0.00
N GLY A 165 -3.22 17.56 1.20
CA GLY A 165 -3.77 16.26 1.54
C GLY A 165 -4.95 15.82 0.66
N LEU A 166 -5.75 16.76 0.15
CA LEU A 166 -6.85 16.42 -0.78
C LEU A 166 -6.34 16.01 -2.16
N THR A 167 -5.25 16.65 -2.63
CA THR A 167 -4.62 16.31 -3.91
C THR A 167 -4.16 14.85 -3.94
N VAL A 168 -3.63 14.38 -2.81
CA VAL A 168 -3.05 13.04 -2.66
C VAL A 168 -3.99 12.05 -1.96
N ILE A 169 -5.27 12.36 -1.80
CA ILE A 169 -6.20 11.60 -0.96
C ILE A 169 -6.30 10.12 -1.34
N SER A 170 -6.11 9.77 -2.62
CA SER A 170 -6.19 8.40 -3.15
C SER A 170 -5.15 7.46 -2.54
N ILE A 171 -4.01 8.00 -2.06
CA ILE A 171 -3.00 7.16 -1.40
C ILE A 171 -3.51 6.55 -0.09
N SER A 172 -4.50 7.17 0.55
CA SER A 172 -5.11 6.66 1.78
C SER A 172 -5.75 5.28 1.63
N ILE A 173 -6.18 4.94 0.43
CA ILE A 173 -6.85 3.69 0.09
C ILE A 173 -6.00 2.78 -0.82
N GLY A 174 -4.69 3.05 -0.89
CA GLY A 174 -3.75 2.27 -1.69
C GLY A 174 -3.92 2.42 -3.20
N GLN A 175 -4.39 3.58 -3.64
CA GLN A 175 -4.55 3.97 -5.04
C GLN A 175 -3.71 5.21 -5.35
N GLY A 176 -3.96 5.85 -6.50
CA GLY A 176 -3.16 6.97 -6.96
C GLY A 176 -1.79 6.50 -7.42
N GLU A 177 -0.75 7.13 -6.90
CA GLU A 177 0.64 6.92 -7.35
C GLU A 177 1.36 5.76 -6.64
N ILE A 178 0.68 5.08 -5.70
CA ILE A 178 1.27 3.95 -4.98
C ILE A 178 1.32 2.71 -5.86
N LEU A 179 2.50 2.10 -5.94
CA LEU A 179 2.71 0.80 -6.57
C LEU A 179 3.48 -0.12 -5.63
N SER A 180 3.02 -1.35 -5.45
CA SER A 180 3.71 -2.36 -4.65
C SER A 180 3.67 -3.72 -5.32
N THR A 181 4.63 -4.57 -4.96
CA THR A 181 4.60 -5.98 -5.35
C THR A 181 3.71 -6.77 -4.38
N PRO A 182 3.14 -7.91 -4.79
CA PRO A 182 2.44 -8.80 -3.86
C PRO A 182 3.29 -9.21 -2.65
N LEU A 183 4.61 -9.36 -2.85
CA LEU A 183 5.53 -9.66 -1.75
C LEU A 183 5.58 -8.53 -0.72
N GLN A 184 5.65 -7.27 -1.17
CA GLN A 184 5.63 -6.12 -0.27
C GLN A 184 4.32 -5.99 0.49
N ILE A 185 3.19 -6.38 -0.12
CA ILE A 185 1.89 -6.40 0.58
C ILE A 185 1.85 -7.51 1.63
N ALA A 186 2.44 -8.66 1.36
CA ALA A 186 2.49 -9.78 2.31
C ALA A 186 3.45 -9.52 3.48
N ASN A 187 4.49 -8.72 3.28
CA ASN A 187 5.54 -8.48 4.28
C ASN A 187 5.01 -7.92 5.63
N PRO A 188 4.20 -6.85 5.70
CA PRO A 188 3.68 -6.36 6.99
C PRO A 188 2.80 -7.39 7.71
N VAL A 189 2.08 -8.24 6.97
CA VAL A 189 1.29 -9.33 7.55
C VAL A 189 2.19 -10.37 8.18
N SER A 190 3.32 -10.70 7.55
CA SER A 190 4.30 -11.67 8.10
C SER A 190 4.96 -11.17 9.38
N TYR A 191 5.16 -9.86 9.54
CA TYR A 191 5.70 -9.26 10.77
C TYR A 191 4.84 -9.56 12.00
N THR A 192 3.53 -9.54 11.85
CA THR A 192 2.61 -9.83 12.96
C THR A 192 2.61 -11.29 13.37
N HIS A 193 2.91 -12.22 12.46
CA HIS A 193 2.81 -13.66 12.69
C HIS A 193 4.17 -14.35 12.92
N LEU A 194 5.23 -13.90 12.25
CA LEU A 194 6.52 -14.58 12.24
C LEU A 194 7.62 -13.81 12.98
N ARG A 195 7.76 -12.50 12.73
CA ARG A 195 8.86 -11.70 13.28
C ARG A 195 8.59 -11.08 14.64
N ALA A 196 7.37 -10.98 15.09
CA ALA A 196 7.06 -10.54 16.46
C ALA A 196 7.68 -11.47 17.52
N HIS A 197 8.02 -12.71 17.15
CA HIS A 197 8.73 -13.66 18.01
C HIS A 197 10.27 -13.62 17.86
N GLU A 198 10.81 -13.16 16.73
CA GLU A 198 12.24 -13.12 16.48
C GLU A 198 12.92 -11.87 17.05
N THR A 199 12.26 -10.72 17.00
CA THR A 199 12.79 -9.45 17.53
C THR A 199 12.99 -9.43 19.05
N ARG A 200 12.37 -10.35 19.79
CA ARG A 200 12.59 -10.51 21.23
C ARG A 200 13.86 -11.30 21.59
N ARG A 201 14.56 -11.89 20.63
CA ARG A 201 15.78 -12.67 20.87
C ARG A 201 17.08 -11.91 20.56
N HIS A 202 17.00 -10.71 20.00
CA HIS A 202 18.17 -9.91 19.58
C HIS A 202 18.15 -8.47 20.12
N LEU A 203 17.37 -8.19 21.14
CA LEU A 203 17.47 -7.03 22.02
C LEU A 203 17.86 -7.52 23.42
#